data_d321b32fb71bb471f9e890bdaa54a5c4
#
_entry.id   d321b32fb71bb471f9e890bdaa54a5c4
#
_cell.length_a   1.000
_cell.length_b   1.000
_cell.length_c   1.000
_cell.angle_alpha   90.00
_cell.angle_beta   90.00
_cell.angle_gamma   90.00
#
_symmetry.space_group_name_H-M   'P 1'
#
loop_
_entity.id
_entity.type
_entity.pdbx_description
1 polymer ?
#
loop_
_entity_poly.entity_id
_entity_poly.type
_entity_poly.pdbx_seq_one_letter_code
_entity_poly.pdbx_strand_id
1 'polypeptide(L)'
;MTPLSLDTASPDSLIHPISDSVLPPHPHAPPLIENPVFTGWDVLQIFGMTLFTMFVLQILVLFGARWLVYPGTNLGDLAQKPVLLLLSQFLIYAAVALFMMLVVQGKYHVRFWLAIRWNWPPSGWRLLALGGIMLFTLNLLQYFLPMPKDTPFEKLFARPRDAYLLSLIAVTLGPLMEELFFRGFLYPVLARRMGVAWGIFLTALPFGLMHMPQYGYAWGAVLVIFLVGVVCTAVRAAMKSVGASFLVHVGYNGTQMVIAAILTDGFRHMDKAGFLVF
;
A
#
# COMPACT_ATOMS: atom_id res chain seq x y z
N MET A 1 46.97 53.03 62.70
CA MET A 1 45.65 53.09 62.08
C MET A 1 45.78 52.55 60.65
N THR A 2 45.53 51.27 60.47
CA THR A 2 45.58 50.58 59.17
C THR A 2 44.12 50.24 58.81
N PRO A 3 43.66 50.58 57.62
CA PRO A 3 42.30 50.22 57.19
C PRO A 3 42.20 48.77 56.72
N LEU A 4 41.11 48.09 57.13
CA LEU A 4 40.71 46.79 56.69
C LEU A 4 40.37 46.82 55.21
N SER A 5 40.91 45.90 54.41
CA SER A 5 40.49 45.58 53.04
C SER A 5 39.32 44.61 53.12
N LEU A 6 38.21 45.00 52.57
CA LEU A 6 37.02 44.14 52.31
C LEU A 6 37.26 43.36 51.01
N ASP A 7 37.51 42.05 51.15
CA ASP A 7 37.48 41.10 50.04
C ASP A 7 36.01 40.90 49.58
N THR A 8 35.70 41.42 48.40
CA THR A 8 34.43 41.15 47.72
C THR A 8 34.53 39.81 46.99
N ALA A 9 34.00 38.75 47.58
CA ALA A 9 33.86 37.48 46.91
C ALA A 9 32.80 37.60 45.81
N SER A 10 33.18 37.25 44.57
CA SER A 10 32.34 37.19 43.39
C SER A 10 31.27 36.09 43.51
N PRO A 11 29.99 36.33 43.11
CA PRO A 11 28.91 35.35 43.21
C PRO A 11 28.88 34.25 42.15
N ASP A 12 29.89 34.14 41.29
CA ASP A 12 29.81 33.32 40.06
C ASP A 12 30.30 31.86 40.15
N SER A 13 30.46 31.30 41.36
CA SER A 13 31.06 29.96 41.49
C SER A 13 30.11 28.82 41.89
N LEU A 14 28.78 28.96 41.72
CA LEU A 14 27.82 27.93 42.12
C LEU A 14 26.89 27.43 41.00
N ILE A 15 27.26 27.59 39.73
CA ILE A 15 26.52 26.88 38.65
C ILE A 15 27.37 25.68 38.25
N HIS A 16 27.18 24.56 38.95
CA HIS A 16 27.58 23.26 38.40
C HIS A 16 26.63 22.96 37.23
N PRO A 17 27.14 22.66 36.00
CA PRO A 17 26.32 22.15 34.97
C PRO A 17 25.71 20.80 35.42
N ILE A 18 24.41 20.73 35.48
CA ILE A 18 23.66 19.47 35.64
C ILE A 18 24.15 18.56 34.53
N SER A 19 24.95 17.57 34.89
CA SER A 19 25.31 16.48 33.99
C SER A 19 24.00 15.86 33.54
N ASP A 20 23.70 16.00 32.24
CA ASP A 20 22.69 15.18 31.57
C ASP A 20 23.13 13.70 31.69
N SER A 21 22.80 13.10 32.85
CA SER A 21 22.87 11.67 33.02
C SER A 21 21.86 11.08 32.04
N VAL A 22 22.35 10.75 30.84
CA VAL A 22 21.61 9.92 29.87
C VAL A 22 21.27 8.62 30.58
N LEU A 23 20.05 8.54 31.11
CA LEU A 23 19.54 7.30 31.65
C LEU A 23 19.64 6.24 30.52
N PRO A 24 20.26 5.07 30.80
CA PRO A 24 20.30 4.01 29.81
C PRO A 24 18.87 3.68 29.37
N PRO A 25 18.64 3.44 28.08
CA PRO A 25 17.31 3.09 27.61
C PRO A 25 16.81 1.86 28.36
N HIS A 26 15.67 2.00 29.03
CA HIS A 26 15.05 0.91 29.77
C HIS A 26 14.87 -0.29 28.82
N PRO A 27 15.36 -1.50 29.16
CA PRO A 27 15.33 -2.67 28.28
C PRO A 27 13.91 -3.18 27.94
N HIS A 28 12.87 -2.57 28.48
CA HIS A 28 11.46 -2.94 28.28
C HIS A 28 10.56 -1.74 27.96
N ALA A 29 11.07 -0.73 27.24
CA ALA A 29 10.17 0.28 26.70
C ALA A 29 9.13 -0.44 25.80
N PRO A 30 7.81 -0.31 26.08
CA PRO A 30 6.79 -0.94 25.25
C PRO A 30 7.00 -0.51 23.79
N PRO A 31 6.81 -1.41 22.81
CA PRO A 31 6.99 -1.05 21.42
C PRO A 31 6.20 0.21 21.12
N LEU A 32 6.85 1.23 20.56
CA LEU A 32 6.25 2.54 20.28
C LEU A 32 4.96 2.32 19.49
N ILE A 33 3.83 2.51 20.19
CA ILE A 33 2.48 2.39 19.61
C ILE A 33 2.41 3.35 18.42
N GLU A 34 1.80 2.91 17.31
CA GLU A 34 1.53 3.79 16.17
C GLU A 34 0.71 4.99 16.65
N ASN A 35 1.12 6.19 16.28
CA ASN A 35 0.40 7.42 16.66
C ASN A 35 0.24 8.33 15.42
N PRO A 36 -0.66 7.96 14.47
CA PRO A 36 -0.95 8.80 13.31
C PRO A 36 -1.66 10.08 13.74
N VAL A 37 -1.44 11.17 13.00
CA VAL A 37 -2.15 12.45 13.19
C VAL A 37 -3.62 12.35 12.80
N PHE A 38 -3.96 11.48 11.86
CA PHE A 38 -5.31 11.25 11.36
C PHE A 38 -6.06 10.18 12.20
N THR A 39 -7.37 10.18 12.04
CA THR A 39 -8.31 9.37 12.83
C THR A 39 -8.98 8.26 12.00
N GLY A 40 -9.74 7.38 12.64
CA GLY A 40 -10.57 6.40 11.93
C GLY A 40 -11.66 7.04 11.07
N TRP A 41 -12.12 8.24 11.43
CA TRP A 41 -13.08 8.98 10.62
C TRP A 41 -12.47 9.43 9.28
N ASP A 42 -11.21 9.87 9.29
CA ASP A 42 -10.50 10.23 8.05
C ASP A 42 -10.31 9.01 7.14
N VAL A 43 -10.03 7.83 7.72
CA VAL A 43 -9.96 6.57 6.96
C VAL A 43 -11.30 6.24 6.30
N LEU A 44 -12.41 6.40 7.03
CA LEU A 44 -13.75 6.19 6.49
C LEU A 44 -14.09 7.20 5.38
N GLN A 45 -13.69 8.47 5.53
CA GLN A 45 -13.87 9.48 4.49
C GLN A 45 -13.07 9.15 3.23
N ILE A 46 -11.81 8.71 3.37
CA ILE A 46 -10.98 8.28 2.22
C ILE A 46 -11.62 7.06 1.55
N PHE A 47 -12.09 6.08 2.31
CA PHE A 47 -12.77 4.90 1.77
C PHE A 47 -14.05 5.29 1.02
N GLY A 48 -14.92 6.11 1.65
CA GLY A 48 -16.14 6.62 1.01
C GLY A 48 -15.87 7.42 -0.26
N MET A 49 -14.82 8.28 -0.23
CA MET A 49 -14.38 9.03 -1.40
C MET A 49 -13.86 8.11 -2.51
N THR A 50 -13.15 7.02 -2.14
CA THR A 50 -12.71 6.03 -3.12
C THR A 50 -13.90 5.38 -3.83
N LEU A 51 -14.91 4.92 -3.09
CA LEU A 51 -16.12 4.33 -3.68
C LEU A 51 -16.88 5.35 -4.55
N PHE A 52 -17.00 6.58 -4.09
CA PHE A 52 -17.65 7.65 -4.83
C PHE A 52 -16.93 7.96 -6.14
N THR A 53 -15.60 8.12 -6.10
CA THR A 53 -14.81 8.39 -7.32
C THR A 53 -14.82 7.21 -8.28
N MET A 54 -14.77 5.96 -7.79
CA MET A 54 -14.91 4.77 -8.62
C MET A 54 -16.21 4.80 -9.42
N PHE A 55 -17.33 5.07 -8.74
CA PHE A 55 -18.63 5.11 -9.39
C PHE A 55 -18.74 6.29 -10.38
N VAL A 56 -18.45 7.51 -9.93
CA VAL A 56 -18.64 8.73 -10.73
C VAL A 56 -17.69 8.79 -11.91
N LEU A 57 -16.38 8.55 -11.68
CA LEU A 57 -15.40 8.64 -12.76
C LEU A 57 -15.55 7.52 -13.78
N GLN A 58 -15.93 6.31 -13.36
CA GLN A 58 -16.26 5.24 -14.29
C GLN A 58 -17.42 5.63 -15.22
N ILE A 59 -18.50 6.19 -14.67
CA ILE A 59 -19.64 6.69 -15.46
C ILE A 59 -19.18 7.79 -16.41
N LEU A 60 -18.46 8.81 -15.92
CA LEU A 60 -18.01 9.94 -16.73
C LEU A 60 -17.10 9.49 -17.88
N VAL A 61 -16.18 8.55 -17.64
CA VAL A 61 -15.31 8.02 -18.70
C VAL A 61 -16.11 7.25 -19.73
N LEU A 62 -17.06 6.39 -19.33
CA LEU A 62 -17.85 5.61 -20.26
C LEU A 62 -18.79 6.48 -21.11
N PHE A 63 -19.49 7.43 -20.51
CA PHE A 63 -20.37 8.35 -21.24
C PHE A 63 -19.59 9.32 -22.12
N GLY A 64 -18.45 9.85 -21.61
CA GLY A 64 -17.56 10.69 -22.40
C GLY A 64 -16.98 9.94 -23.60
N ALA A 65 -16.51 8.69 -23.39
CA ALA A 65 -16.02 7.86 -24.46
C ALA A 65 -17.09 7.54 -25.50
N ARG A 66 -18.32 7.24 -25.07
CA ARG A 66 -19.45 6.99 -25.97
C ARG A 66 -19.79 8.21 -26.81
N TRP A 67 -19.77 9.39 -26.21
CA TRP A 67 -20.21 10.61 -26.88
C TRP A 67 -19.14 11.18 -27.80
N LEU A 68 -17.86 11.13 -27.40
CA LEU A 68 -16.76 11.80 -28.11
C LEU A 68 -15.97 10.87 -29.05
N VAL A 69 -15.83 9.59 -28.71
CA VAL A 69 -14.88 8.68 -29.39
C VAL A 69 -15.58 7.49 -30.05
N TYR A 70 -16.63 6.95 -29.41
CA TYR A 70 -17.32 5.72 -29.85
C TYR A 70 -18.83 5.93 -29.96
N PRO A 71 -19.33 6.82 -30.84
CA PRO A 71 -20.76 7.09 -30.95
C PRO A 71 -21.52 5.80 -31.32
N GLY A 72 -22.64 5.56 -30.64
CA GLY A 72 -23.51 4.41 -30.90
C GLY A 72 -23.08 3.08 -30.29
N THR A 73 -21.85 2.98 -29.71
CA THR A 73 -21.39 1.75 -29.06
C THR A 73 -22.11 1.51 -27.73
N ASN A 74 -22.43 0.25 -27.43
CA ASN A 74 -23.06 -0.13 -26.17
C ASN A 74 -22.10 0.16 -24.98
N LEU A 75 -22.66 0.65 -23.86
CA LEU A 75 -21.86 0.95 -22.65
C LEU A 75 -21.20 -0.30 -22.05
N GLY A 76 -21.85 -1.47 -22.17
CA GLY A 76 -21.27 -2.73 -21.72
C GLY A 76 -20.00 -3.11 -22.48
N ASP A 77 -19.98 -2.89 -23.81
CA ASP A 77 -18.81 -3.13 -24.65
C ASP A 77 -17.70 -2.13 -24.37
N LEU A 78 -18.05 -0.87 -24.08
CA LEU A 78 -17.10 0.16 -23.68
C LEU A 78 -16.47 -0.16 -22.32
N ALA A 79 -17.26 -0.66 -21.36
CA ALA A 79 -16.77 -1.04 -20.04
C ALA A 79 -15.75 -2.19 -20.06
N GLN A 80 -15.70 -2.97 -21.15
CA GLN A 80 -14.72 -4.04 -21.33
C GLN A 80 -13.47 -3.61 -22.10
N LYS A 81 -13.41 -2.36 -22.59
CA LYS A 81 -12.22 -1.87 -23.29
C LYS A 81 -11.09 -1.58 -22.31
N PRO A 82 -9.91 -2.26 -22.39
CA PRO A 82 -8.81 -2.09 -21.45
C PRO A 82 -8.35 -0.64 -21.33
N VAL A 83 -8.30 0.11 -22.44
CA VAL A 83 -7.86 1.50 -22.43
C VAL A 83 -8.78 2.41 -21.59
N LEU A 84 -10.10 2.16 -21.59
CA LEU A 84 -11.05 2.92 -20.79
C LEU A 84 -11.00 2.52 -19.32
N LEU A 85 -10.78 1.22 -19.04
CA LEU A 85 -10.54 0.74 -17.68
C LEU A 85 -9.26 1.38 -17.10
N LEU A 86 -8.18 1.39 -17.84
CA LEU A 86 -6.91 1.98 -17.41
C LEU A 86 -7.01 3.50 -17.21
N LEU A 87 -7.73 4.20 -18.10
CA LEU A 87 -7.99 5.64 -17.96
C LEU A 87 -8.82 5.91 -16.70
N SER A 88 -9.91 5.18 -16.49
CA SER A 88 -10.73 5.31 -15.28
C SER A 88 -9.89 5.05 -14.02
N GLN A 89 -9.10 3.98 -14.01
CA GLN A 89 -8.26 3.61 -12.89
C GLN A 89 -7.23 4.70 -12.55
N PHE A 90 -6.58 5.26 -13.57
CA PHE A 90 -5.63 6.36 -13.38
C PHE A 90 -6.29 7.61 -12.78
N LEU A 91 -7.46 8.01 -13.32
CA LEU A 91 -8.21 9.17 -12.80
C LEU A 91 -8.68 8.95 -11.36
N ILE A 92 -9.17 7.73 -11.04
CA ILE A 92 -9.58 7.36 -9.69
C ILE A 92 -8.36 7.46 -8.74
N TYR A 93 -7.23 6.88 -9.10
CA TYR A 93 -6.01 6.92 -8.30
C TYR A 93 -5.53 8.36 -8.05
N ALA A 94 -5.53 9.19 -9.10
CA ALA A 94 -5.16 10.59 -8.98
C ALA A 94 -6.10 11.37 -8.02
N ALA A 95 -7.41 11.18 -8.15
CA ALA A 95 -8.41 11.83 -7.30
C ALA A 95 -8.29 11.38 -5.83
N VAL A 96 -8.14 10.07 -5.59
CA VAL A 96 -8.01 9.51 -4.24
C VAL A 96 -6.69 9.95 -3.60
N ALA A 97 -5.58 9.93 -4.34
CA ALA A 97 -4.28 10.41 -3.84
C ALA A 97 -4.35 11.91 -3.47
N LEU A 98 -4.96 12.73 -4.33
CA LEU A 98 -5.18 14.14 -4.03
C LEU A 98 -6.03 14.33 -2.77
N PHE A 99 -7.11 13.57 -2.63
CA PHE A 99 -7.97 13.64 -1.44
C PHE A 99 -7.21 13.24 -0.16
N MET A 100 -6.41 12.15 -0.20
CA MET A 100 -5.54 11.77 0.90
C MET A 100 -4.57 12.90 1.30
N MET A 101 -3.96 13.56 0.31
CA MET A 101 -3.07 14.70 0.53
C MET A 101 -3.82 15.89 1.16
N LEU A 102 -5.02 16.20 0.67
CA LEU A 102 -5.86 17.27 1.22
C LEU A 102 -6.27 16.99 2.67
N VAL A 103 -6.62 15.76 3.01
CA VAL A 103 -6.92 15.36 4.40
C VAL A 103 -5.72 15.60 5.30
N VAL A 104 -4.52 15.17 4.92
CA VAL A 104 -3.34 15.29 5.77
C VAL A 104 -2.81 16.73 5.81
N GLN A 105 -2.61 17.35 4.65
CA GLN A 105 -1.99 18.67 4.57
C GLN A 105 -2.97 19.80 4.86
N GLY A 106 -4.22 19.68 4.37
CA GLY A 106 -5.25 20.70 4.57
C GLY A 106 -5.82 20.71 5.99
N LYS A 107 -6.11 19.55 6.57
CA LYS A 107 -6.73 19.46 7.90
C LYS A 107 -5.70 19.47 9.04
N TYR A 108 -4.58 18.78 8.86
CA TYR A 108 -3.59 18.58 9.93
C TYR A 108 -2.31 19.41 9.75
N HIS A 109 -2.11 20.07 8.62
CA HIS A 109 -0.94 20.90 8.31
C HIS A 109 0.42 20.18 8.43
N VAL A 110 0.42 18.85 8.20
CA VAL A 110 1.61 18.00 8.24
C VAL A 110 1.98 17.57 6.82
N ARG A 111 3.29 17.42 6.55
CA ARG A 111 3.75 16.88 5.26
C ARG A 111 3.21 15.46 5.05
N PHE A 112 2.54 15.22 3.93
CA PHE A 112 1.88 13.96 3.61
C PHE A 112 2.78 12.73 3.80
N TRP A 113 3.94 12.72 3.14
CA TRP A 113 4.88 11.59 3.17
C TRP A 113 5.41 11.28 4.57
N LEU A 114 5.58 12.32 5.40
CA LEU A 114 5.99 12.17 6.79
C LEU A 114 4.86 11.57 7.63
N ALA A 115 3.63 12.05 7.46
CA ALA A 115 2.46 11.61 8.22
C ALA A 115 2.17 10.12 8.03
N ILE A 116 2.31 9.61 6.80
CA ILE A 116 2.11 8.19 6.47
C ILE A 116 3.36 7.33 6.71
N ARG A 117 4.48 7.93 7.14
CA ARG A 117 5.79 7.27 7.30
C ARG A 117 6.31 6.65 6.00
N TRP A 118 6.26 7.41 4.93
CA TRP A 118 6.93 7.04 3.68
C TRP A 118 8.42 7.34 3.80
N ASN A 119 9.22 6.31 3.95
CA ASN A 119 10.68 6.39 3.92
C ASN A 119 11.25 5.20 3.14
N TRP A 120 12.41 5.39 2.53
CA TRP A 120 13.07 4.35 1.77
C TRP A 120 14.10 3.63 2.65
N PRO A 121 14.02 2.28 2.77
CA PRO A 121 15.01 1.52 3.52
C PRO A 121 16.34 1.43 2.76
N PRO A 122 17.51 1.41 3.46
CA PRO A 122 18.82 1.34 2.82
C PRO A 122 19.04 0.12 1.93
N SER A 123 18.37 -1.01 2.24
CA SER A 123 18.51 -2.28 1.52
C SER A 123 17.24 -2.65 0.76
N GLY A 124 16.73 -1.75 -0.09
CA GLY A 124 15.48 -1.94 -0.83
C GLY A 124 15.45 -3.23 -1.67
N TRP A 125 16.58 -3.63 -2.27
CA TRP A 125 16.67 -4.87 -3.05
C TRP A 125 16.33 -6.14 -2.25
N ARG A 126 16.64 -6.17 -0.93
CA ARG A 126 16.28 -7.30 -0.05
C ARG A 126 14.79 -7.43 0.13
N LEU A 127 14.08 -6.32 0.12
CA LEU A 127 12.62 -6.30 0.22
C LEU A 127 11.96 -6.71 -1.09
N LEU A 128 12.50 -6.31 -2.23
CA LEU A 128 12.10 -6.84 -3.53
C LEU A 128 12.30 -8.36 -3.59
N ALA A 129 13.46 -8.84 -3.16
CA ALA A 129 13.76 -10.27 -3.09
C ALA A 129 12.82 -11.01 -2.12
N LEU A 130 12.49 -10.42 -0.96
CA LEU A 130 11.49 -10.97 -0.03
C LEU A 130 10.13 -11.14 -0.71
N GLY A 131 9.69 -10.15 -1.50
CA GLY A 131 8.46 -10.25 -2.30
C GLY A 131 8.50 -11.40 -3.29
N GLY A 132 9.60 -11.58 -4.01
CA GLY A 132 9.79 -12.71 -4.91
C GLY A 132 9.77 -14.07 -4.18
N ILE A 133 10.49 -14.19 -3.05
CA ILE A 133 10.48 -15.42 -2.24
C ILE A 133 9.05 -15.71 -1.72
N MET A 134 8.34 -14.69 -1.28
CA MET A 134 6.96 -14.80 -0.84
C MET A 134 6.05 -15.35 -1.95
N LEU A 135 6.23 -14.91 -3.20
CA LEU A 135 5.48 -15.45 -4.35
C LEU A 135 5.67 -16.98 -4.46
N PHE A 136 6.91 -17.47 -4.46
CA PHE A 136 7.18 -18.91 -4.56
C PHE A 136 6.61 -19.70 -3.38
N THR A 137 6.72 -19.15 -2.16
CA THR A 137 6.19 -19.79 -0.96
C THR A 137 4.66 -19.89 -1.00
N LEU A 138 3.99 -18.82 -1.43
CA LEU A 138 2.52 -18.80 -1.52
C LEU A 138 2.01 -19.62 -2.71
N ASN A 139 2.76 -19.71 -3.81
CA ASN A 139 2.43 -20.63 -4.91
C ASN A 139 2.48 -22.09 -4.47
N LEU A 140 3.43 -22.46 -3.60
CA LEU A 140 3.43 -23.80 -3.02
C LEU A 140 2.18 -24.06 -2.17
N LEU A 141 1.71 -23.04 -1.42
CA LEU A 141 0.46 -23.15 -0.66
C LEU A 141 -0.76 -23.27 -1.59
N GLN A 142 -0.78 -22.56 -2.72
CA GLN A 142 -1.88 -22.61 -3.72
C GLN A 142 -2.11 -24.03 -4.23
N TYR A 143 -1.08 -24.88 -4.31
CA TYR A 143 -1.22 -26.27 -4.74
C TYR A 143 -2.20 -27.07 -3.87
N PHE A 144 -2.35 -26.69 -2.61
CA PHE A 144 -3.25 -27.35 -1.64
C PHE A 144 -4.60 -26.66 -1.49
N LEU A 145 -4.84 -25.55 -2.21
CA LEU A 145 -6.06 -24.76 -2.11
C LEU A 145 -6.92 -24.91 -3.37
N PRO A 146 -8.25 -24.77 -3.23
CA PRO A 146 -9.13 -24.72 -4.39
C PRO A 146 -8.92 -23.38 -5.14
N MET A 147 -8.19 -23.45 -6.24
CA MET A 147 -7.94 -22.30 -7.10
C MET A 147 -8.90 -22.28 -8.30
N PRO A 148 -9.32 -21.11 -8.78
CA PRO A 148 -10.15 -21.02 -9.98
C PRO A 148 -9.33 -21.41 -11.21
N LYS A 149 -9.99 -22.03 -12.21
CA LYS A 149 -9.32 -22.37 -13.48
C LYS A 149 -9.20 -21.15 -14.42
N ASP A 150 -10.19 -20.28 -14.38
CA ASP A 150 -10.26 -19.05 -15.17
C ASP A 150 -10.67 -17.90 -14.26
N THR A 151 -9.98 -16.79 -14.33
CA THR A 151 -10.28 -15.61 -13.52
C THR A 151 -10.77 -14.44 -14.38
N PRO A 152 -11.65 -13.57 -13.87
CA PRO A 152 -11.98 -12.33 -14.56
C PRO A 152 -10.73 -11.46 -14.83
N PHE A 153 -9.73 -11.54 -13.97
CA PHE A 153 -8.48 -10.80 -14.10
C PHE A 153 -7.66 -11.28 -15.30
N GLU A 154 -7.53 -12.59 -15.53
CA GLU A 154 -6.80 -13.16 -16.68
C GLU A 154 -7.36 -12.71 -18.02
N LYS A 155 -8.68 -12.54 -18.11
CA LYS A 155 -9.34 -12.09 -19.35
C LYS A 155 -8.87 -10.71 -19.81
N LEU A 156 -8.37 -9.87 -18.91
CA LEU A 156 -7.83 -8.57 -19.23
C LEU A 156 -6.48 -8.67 -19.98
N PHE A 157 -5.79 -9.81 -19.89
CA PHE A 157 -4.50 -10.08 -20.53
C PHE A 157 -4.62 -10.73 -21.92
N ALA A 158 -5.82 -10.77 -22.50
CA ALA A 158 -6.06 -11.42 -23.78
C ALA A 158 -5.26 -10.82 -24.96
N ARG A 159 -4.79 -9.59 -24.86
CA ARG A 159 -3.96 -8.93 -25.89
C ARG A 159 -2.60 -8.54 -25.28
N PRO A 160 -1.47 -8.92 -25.90
CA PRO A 160 -0.14 -8.65 -25.36
C PRO A 160 0.11 -7.17 -25.00
N ARG A 161 -0.30 -6.24 -25.88
CA ARG A 161 -0.16 -4.80 -25.62
C ARG A 161 -0.87 -4.37 -24.32
N ASP A 162 -2.10 -4.81 -24.14
CA ASP A 162 -2.92 -4.46 -22.97
C ASP A 162 -2.33 -5.14 -21.72
N ALA A 163 -1.83 -6.37 -21.86
CA ALA A 163 -1.16 -7.12 -20.81
C ALA A 163 0.09 -6.41 -20.27
N TYR A 164 0.95 -5.86 -21.12
CA TYR A 164 2.12 -5.10 -20.70
C TYR A 164 1.72 -3.82 -19.93
N LEU A 165 0.70 -3.08 -20.41
CA LEU A 165 0.21 -1.88 -19.73
C LEU A 165 -0.42 -2.23 -18.36
N LEU A 166 -1.24 -3.29 -18.31
CA LEU A 166 -1.84 -3.78 -17.08
C LEU A 166 -0.76 -4.24 -16.08
N SER A 167 0.25 -4.99 -16.57
CA SER A 167 1.38 -5.43 -15.74
C SER A 167 2.14 -4.24 -15.14
N LEU A 168 2.39 -3.20 -15.92
CA LEU A 168 3.05 -1.99 -15.41
C LEU A 168 2.25 -1.35 -14.27
N ILE A 169 0.93 -1.22 -14.43
CA ILE A 169 0.06 -0.67 -13.39
C ILE A 169 -0.03 -1.61 -12.19
N ALA A 170 -0.20 -2.91 -12.42
CA ALA A 170 -0.28 -3.92 -11.36
C ALA A 170 1.01 -4.04 -10.53
N VAL A 171 2.17 -3.69 -11.10
CA VAL A 171 3.45 -3.71 -10.39
C VAL A 171 3.77 -2.37 -9.72
N THR A 172 3.21 -1.25 -10.20
CA THR A 172 3.60 0.08 -9.73
C THR A 172 2.47 0.85 -9.06
N LEU A 173 1.54 1.39 -9.85
CA LEU A 173 0.48 2.28 -9.36
C LEU A 173 -0.55 1.57 -8.48
N GLY A 174 -0.89 0.32 -8.79
CA GLY A 174 -1.77 -0.50 -7.96
C GLY A 174 -1.21 -0.66 -6.55
N PRO A 175 -0.04 -1.30 -6.40
CA PRO A 175 0.63 -1.41 -5.11
C PRO A 175 0.84 -0.07 -4.40
N LEU A 176 1.20 1.00 -5.13
CA LEU A 176 1.36 2.32 -4.53
C LEU A 176 0.08 2.77 -3.82
N MET A 177 -1.05 2.76 -4.52
CA MET A 177 -2.33 3.23 -3.97
C MET A 177 -2.84 2.34 -2.82
N GLU A 178 -2.65 1.03 -2.95
CA GLU A 178 -2.99 0.07 -1.91
C GLU A 178 -2.13 0.26 -0.66
N GLU A 179 -0.82 0.42 -0.79
CA GLU A 179 0.06 0.67 0.34
C GLU A 179 -0.22 2.02 1.01
N LEU A 180 -0.51 3.07 0.23
CA LEU A 180 -0.92 4.36 0.78
C LEU A 180 -2.17 4.19 1.66
N PHE A 181 -3.22 3.53 1.18
CA PHE A 181 -4.45 3.38 1.94
C PHE A 181 -4.29 2.39 3.10
N PHE A 182 -3.87 1.16 2.82
CA PHE A 182 -3.86 0.09 3.83
C PHE A 182 -2.75 0.28 4.87
N ARG A 183 -1.53 0.61 4.45
CA ARG A 183 -0.36 0.70 5.35
C ARG A 183 -0.05 2.12 5.77
N GLY A 184 -0.43 3.10 4.94
CA GLY A 184 -0.31 4.52 5.28
C GLY A 184 -1.40 4.99 6.24
N PHE A 185 -2.67 4.64 5.99
CA PHE A 185 -3.82 5.14 6.75
C PHE A 185 -4.48 4.11 7.66
N LEU A 186 -4.94 2.98 7.13
CA LEU A 186 -5.76 2.04 7.89
C LEU A 186 -4.98 1.37 9.02
N TYR A 187 -3.81 0.77 8.71
CA TYR A 187 -3.00 0.05 9.69
C TYR A 187 -2.64 0.88 10.93
N PRO A 188 -2.05 2.09 10.82
CA PRO A 188 -1.65 2.82 12.02
C PRO A 188 -2.83 3.24 12.91
N VAL A 189 -4.01 3.47 12.35
CA VAL A 189 -5.23 3.76 13.12
C VAL A 189 -5.70 2.52 13.89
N LEU A 190 -5.71 1.36 13.24
CA LEU A 190 -6.09 0.10 13.88
C LEU A 190 -5.07 -0.33 14.94
N ALA A 191 -3.78 -0.25 14.61
CA ALA A 191 -2.70 -0.62 15.52
C ALA A 191 -2.66 0.25 16.78
N ARG A 192 -2.96 1.55 16.66
CA ARG A 192 -3.10 2.47 17.82
C ARG A 192 -4.21 2.05 18.76
N ARG A 193 -5.34 1.56 18.23
CA ARG A 193 -6.53 1.24 19.03
C ARG A 193 -6.50 -0.18 19.58
N MET A 194 -5.97 -1.14 18.83
CA MET A 194 -6.15 -2.57 19.07
C MET A 194 -4.82 -3.33 19.22
N GLY A 195 -3.69 -2.62 19.10
CA GLY A 195 -2.37 -3.22 19.13
C GLY A 195 -1.92 -3.74 17.75
N VAL A 196 -0.61 -4.05 17.66
CA VAL A 196 0.07 -4.37 16.39
C VAL A 196 -0.53 -5.63 15.73
N ALA A 197 -0.74 -6.71 16.49
CA ALA A 197 -1.21 -7.98 15.94
C ALA A 197 -2.60 -7.86 15.31
N TRP A 198 -3.55 -7.26 16.03
CA TRP A 198 -4.88 -6.98 15.51
C TRP A 198 -4.87 -5.95 14.39
N GLY A 199 -3.99 -4.95 14.47
CA GLY A 199 -3.79 -3.99 13.39
C GLY A 199 -3.37 -4.66 12.09
N ILE A 200 -2.43 -5.62 12.14
CA ILE A 200 -2.00 -6.41 10.99
C ILE A 200 -3.17 -7.22 10.43
N PHE A 201 -3.82 -8.01 11.26
CA PHE A 201 -4.92 -8.88 10.84
C PHE A 201 -6.07 -8.10 10.21
N LEU A 202 -6.56 -7.07 10.89
CA LEU A 202 -7.70 -6.27 10.44
C LEU A 202 -7.39 -5.35 9.26
N THR A 203 -6.12 -5.10 8.96
CA THR A 203 -5.70 -4.44 7.71
C THR A 203 -5.63 -5.43 6.56
N ALA A 204 -5.08 -6.62 6.80
CA ALA A 204 -4.93 -7.64 5.77
C ALA A 204 -6.28 -8.26 5.34
N LEU A 205 -7.25 -8.36 6.25
CA LEU A 205 -8.56 -8.95 5.96
C LEU A 205 -9.31 -8.20 4.85
N PRO A 206 -9.61 -6.90 4.96
CA PRO A 206 -10.26 -6.17 3.86
C PRO A 206 -9.37 -6.08 2.61
N PHE A 207 -8.04 -6.10 2.76
CA PHE A 207 -7.13 -6.18 1.62
C PHE A 207 -7.34 -7.45 0.80
N GLY A 208 -7.42 -8.62 1.44
CA GLY A 208 -7.74 -9.87 0.75
C GLY A 208 -9.14 -9.88 0.15
N LEU A 209 -10.14 -9.44 0.94
CA LEU A 209 -11.55 -9.47 0.53
C LEU A 209 -11.86 -8.58 -0.67
N MET A 210 -11.22 -7.42 -0.80
CA MET A 210 -11.45 -6.54 -1.95
C MET A 210 -11.05 -7.16 -3.30
N HIS A 211 -10.20 -8.17 -3.28
CA HIS A 211 -9.76 -8.88 -4.49
C HIS A 211 -10.70 -10.03 -4.91
N MET A 212 -11.71 -10.38 -4.08
CA MET A 212 -12.64 -11.48 -4.40
C MET A 212 -13.23 -11.42 -5.83
N PRO A 213 -13.72 -10.26 -6.32
CA PRO A 213 -14.30 -10.20 -7.66
C PRO A 213 -13.28 -10.48 -8.78
N GLN A 214 -12.02 -10.15 -8.59
CA GLN A 214 -10.93 -10.37 -9.56
C GLN A 214 -10.68 -11.86 -9.78
N TYR A 215 -10.86 -12.66 -8.72
CA TYR A 215 -10.61 -14.10 -8.71
C TYR A 215 -11.88 -14.95 -8.71
N GLY A 216 -13.00 -14.40 -9.22
CA GLY A 216 -14.25 -15.15 -9.33
C GLY A 216 -14.77 -15.69 -8.00
N TYR A 217 -14.52 -14.99 -6.90
CA TYR A 217 -14.92 -15.36 -5.53
C TYR A 217 -14.28 -16.66 -5.00
N ALA A 218 -13.14 -17.06 -5.57
CA ALA A 218 -12.40 -18.23 -5.10
C ALA A 218 -11.67 -17.97 -3.78
N TRP A 219 -12.09 -18.65 -2.72
CA TRP A 219 -11.53 -18.46 -1.36
C TRP A 219 -10.04 -18.77 -1.24
N GLY A 220 -9.54 -19.75 -2.02
CA GLY A 220 -8.11 -20.06 -2.05
C GLY A 220 -7.26 -18.86 -2.48
N ALA A 221 -7.67 -18.17 -3.55
CA ALA A 221 -6.99 -16.97 -4.02
C ALA A 221 -7.10 -15.82 -3.00
N VAL A 222 -8.28 -15.61 -2.41
CA VAL A 222 -8.49 -14.59 -1.38
C VAL A 222 -7.60 -14.82 -0.15
N LEU A 223 -7.45 -16.09 0.28
CA LEU A 223 -6.56 -16.45 1.38
C LEU A 223 -5.10 -16.12 1.05
N VAL A 224 -4.64 -16.41 -0.16
CA VAL A 224 -3.27 -16.08 -0.60
C VAL A 224 -3.04 -14.58 -0.55
N ILE A 225 -3.97 -13.78 -1.09
CA ILE A 225 -3.84 -12.32 -1.07
C ILE A 225 -3.95 -11.75 0.35
N PHE A 226 -4.79 -12.34 1.20
CA PHE A 226 -4.80 -12.02 2.63
C PHE A 226 -3.42 -12.22 3.26
N LEU A 227 -2.74 -13.33 2.97
CA LEU A 227 -1.39 -13.60 3.48
C LEU A 227 -0.35 -12.61 2.93
N VAL A 228 -0.44 -12.22 1.65
CA VAL A 228 0.34 -11.09 1.11
C VAL A 228 0.08 -9.83 1.94
N GLY A 229 -1.19 -9.56 2.22
CA GLY A 229 -1.62 -8.45 3.07
C GLY A 229 -1.00 -8.48 4.47
N VAL A 230 -0.95 -9.67 5.10
CA VAL A 230 -0.31 -9.89 6.41
C VAL A 230 1.17 -9.58 6.35
N VAL A 231 1.92 -10.13 5.39
CA VAL A 231 3.37 -9.93 5.27
C VAL A 231 3.69 -8.45 5.02
N CYS A 232 3.03 -7.80 4.05
CA CYS A 232 3.23 -6.40 3.76
C CYS A 232 2.95 -5.53 5.00
N THR A 233 1.86 -5.81 5.73
CA THR A 233 1.54 -5.04 6.95
C THR A 233 2.51 -5.33 8.09
N ALA A 234 3.01 -6.56 8.22
CA ALA A 234 4.03 -6.90 9.21
C ALA A 234 5.36 -6.19 8.92
N VAL A 235 5.78 -6.13 7.65
CA VAL A 235 6.97 -5.35 7.22
C VAL A 235 6.79 -3.86 7.54
N ARG A 236 5.60 -3.29 7.25
CA ARG A 236 5.26 -1.90 7.62
C ARG A 236 5.36 -1.69 9.13
N ALA A 237 4.86 -2.62 9.93
CA ALA A 237 4.91 -2.56 11.38
C ALA A 237 6.34 -2.60 11.92
N ALA A 238 7.13 -3.58 11.46
CA ALA A 238 8.49 -3.83 11.91
C ALA A 238 9.45 -2.70 11.50
N MET A 239 9.37 -2.24 10.24
CA MET A 239 10.27 -1.24 9.68
C MET A 239 9.76 0.20 9.82
N LYS A 240 8.51 0.39 10.28
CA LYS A 240 7.84 1.70 10.37
C LYS A 240 7.90 2.48 9.06
N SER A 241 7.79 1.78 7.94
CA SER A 241 7.98 2.31 6.59
C SER A 241 6.94 1.77 5.63
N VAL A 242 6.12 2.65 5.05
CA VAL A 242 5.24 2.32 3.92
C VAL A 242 6.06 2.00 2.66
N GLY A 243 7.18 2.69 2.44
CA GLY A 243 8.09 2.40 1.33
C GLY A 243 8.69 0.99 1.40
N ALA A 244 8.97 0.48 2.62
CA ALA A 244 9.44 -0.90 2.80
C ALA A 244 8.37 -1.93 2.39
N SER A 245 7.14 -1.75 2.83
CA SER A 245 6.00 -2.58 2.45
C SER A 245 5.74 -2.52 0.93
N PHE A 246 5.78 -1.32 0.35
CA PHE A 246 5.66 -1.11 -1.09
C PHE A 246 6.70 -1.90 -1.89
N LEU A 247 7.96 -1.92 -1.46
CA LEU A 247 9.00 -2.70 -2.15
C LEU A 247 8.74 -4.21 -2.09
N VAL A 248 8.24 -4.74 -0.97
CA VAL A 248 7.83 -6.16 -0.88
C VAL A 248 6.68 -6.44 -1.85
N HIS A 249 5.69 -5.57 -1.89
CA HIS A 249 4.53 -5.71 -2.78
C HIS A 249 4.94 -5.64 -4.25
N VAL A 250 5.77 -4.67 -4.64
CA VAL A 250 6.35 -4.58 -5.98
C VAL A 250 7.18 -5.82 -6.32
N GLY A 251 7.95 -6.34 -5.37
CA GLY A 251 8.72 -7.58 -5.55
C GLY A 251 7.84 -8.78 -5.82
N TYR A 252 6.72 -8.92 -5.10
CA TYR A 252 5.74 -9.99 -5.31
C TYR A 252 5.07 -9.87 -6.68
N ASN A 253 4.40 -8.77 -6.98
CA ASN A 253 3.69 -8.55 -8.24
C ASN A 253 4.65 -8.52 -9.43
N GLY A 254 5.83 -7.90 -9.28
CA GLY A 254 6.83 -7.82 -10.34
C GLY A 254 7.37 -9.18 -10.73
N THR A 255 7.71 -10.02 -9.74
CA THR A 255 8.15 -11.40 -9.99
C THR A 255 7.06 -12.21 -10.68
N GLN A 256 5.82 -12.07 -10.25
CA GLN A 256 4.65 -12.72 -10.86
C GLN A 256 4.49 -12.32 -12.33
N MET A 257 4.54 -11.02 -12.66
CA MET A 257 4.38 -10.53 -14.04
C MET A 257 5.55 -10.92 -14.93
N VAL A 258 6.78 -10.96 -14.40
CA VAL A 258 7.96 -11.44 -15.15
C VAL A 258 7.81 -12.92 -15.48
N ILE A 259 7.41 -13.75 -14.51
CA ILE A 259 7.16 -15.19 -14.73
C ILE A 259 6.04 -15.37 -15.77
N ALA A 260 4.95 -14.61 -15.65
CA ALA A 260 3.85 -14.62 -16.62
C ALA A 260 4.36 -14.34 -18.04
N ALA A 261 5.12 -13.25 -18.21
CA ALA A 261 5.64 -12.86 -19.52
C ALA A 261 6.56 -13.93 -20.11
N ILE A 262 7.40 -14.57 -19.29
CA ILE A 262 8.31 -15.65 -19.73
C ILE A 262 7.53 -16.89 -20.16
N LEU A 263 6.61 -17.38 -19.33
CA LEU A 263 5.87 -18.61 -19.57
C LEU A 263 4.90 -18.50 -20.77
N THR A 264 4.39 -17.30 -21.02
CA THR A 264 3.40 -17.04 -22.08
C THR A 264 3.99 -16.45 -23.35
N ASP A 265 5.30 -16.44 -23.52
CA ASP A 265 6.02 -15.81 -24.65
C ASP A 265 5.55 -14.35 -24.86
N GLY A 266 5.69 -13.53 -23.82
CA GLY A 266 5.29 -12.12 -23.86
C GLY A 266 3.77 -11.92 -23.92
N PHE A 267 3.01 -12.70 -23.14
CA PHE A 267 1.54 -12.67 -23.07
C PHE A 267 0.84 -13.06 -24.40
N ARG A 268 1.53 -13.80 -25.30
CA ARG A 268 0.93 -14.27 -26.54
C ARG A 268 0.16 -15.57 -26.37
N HIS A 269 0.51 -16.36 -25.37
CA HIS A 269 -0.03 -17.70 -25.10
C HIS A 269 -0.50 -17.79 -23.65
N MET A 270 -1.57 -17.05 -23.30
CA MET A 270 -2.10 -17.02 -21.94
C MET A 270 -2.61 -18.37 -21.43
N ASP A 271 -2.96 -19.29 -22.33
CA ASP A 271 -3.25 -20.69 -22.05
C ASP A 271 -2.09 -21.44 -21.35
N LYS A 272 -0.86 -20.96 -21.48
CA LYS A 272 0.34 -21.52 -20.83
C LYS A 272 0.62 -20.92 -19.45
N ALA A 273 -0.10 -19.88 -19.03
CA ALA A 273 0.17 -19.17 -17.79
C ALA A 273 0.05 -20.08 -16.57
N GLY A 274 -0.91 -21.00 -16.57
CA GLY A 274 -1.15 -21.94 -15.48
C GLY A 274 -1.46 -21.26 -14.15
N PHE A 275 -1.65 -22.04 -13.09
CA PHE A 275 -1.96 -21.53 -11.74
C PHE A 275 -0.79 -20.76 -11.08
N LEU A 276 0.42 -20.82 -11.64
CA LEU A 276 1.61 -20.13 -11.08
C LEU A 276 1.58 -18.61 -11.25
N VAL A 277 0.64 -18.09 -12.03
CA VAL A 277 0.70 -16.70 -12.47
C VAL A 277 -0.47 -15.86 -11.94
N PHE A 278 -1.62 -16.45 -11.69
CA PHE A 278 -2.82 -15.69 -11.31
C PHE A 278 -3.58 -16.32 -10.16
#